data_092656b365939fe5056e1a95e1d8c681
#
_entry.id   092656b365939fe5056e1a95e1d8c681
#
_cell.length_a   1.000
_cell.length_b   1.000
_cell.length_c   1.000
_cell.angle_alpha   90.00
_cell.angle_beta   90.00
_cell.angle_gamma   90.00
#
_symmetry.space_group_name_H-M   'P 1'
#
loop_
_entity.id
_entity.type
_entity.pdbx_description
1 polymer ?
#
loop_
_entity_poly.entity_id
_entity_poly.type
_entity_poly.pdbx_seq_one_letter_code
_entity_poly.pdbx_strand_id
1 'polypeptide(L)'
;SNPMDKMTYLALKSSGLPKNRIIGMGGALDSARFKYQISDKLNASANDLNAIVIGGHGDTTMIPLIKHATWNSVPVSDFLTEEEEQEIVKKTMVGGATLTALIGTSAWYAP
;
A
#
# COMPACT_ATOMS: atom_id res chain seq x y z
N SER A 1 -2.91 -2.06 -13.67
CA SER A 1 -3.11 -3.47 -14.07
C SER A 1 -2.10 -4.37 -13.39
N ASN A 2 -2.51 -5.57 -13.04
CA ASN A 2 -1.64 -6.58 -12.45
C ASN A 2 -1.25 -7.64 -13.49
N PRO A 3 -0.03 -8.18 -13.41
CA PRO A 3 1.06 -7.79 -12.52
C PRO A 3 1.67 -6.43 -12.94
N MET A 4 1.76 -5.49 -11.99
CA MET A 4 2.08 -4.09 -12.26
C MET A 4 3.45 -3.90 -12.93
N ASP A 5 4.48 -4.58 -12.48
CA ASP A 5 5.84 -4.50 -13.00
C ASP A 5 5.93 -4.96 -14.47
N LYS A 6 5.33 -6.10 -14.80
CA LYS A 6 5.28 -6.63 -16.17
C LYS A 6 4.45 -5.73 -17.10
N MET A 7 3.32 -5.23 -16.61
CA MET A 7 2.47 -4.34 -17.39
C MET A 7 3.13 -2.97 -17.63
N THR A 8 3.89 -2.47 -16.67
CA THR A 8 4.70 -1.25 -16.84
C THR A 8 5.78 -1.46 -17.92
N TYR A 9 6.45 -2.60 -17.89
CA TYR A 9 7.43 -2.95 -18.92
C TYR A 9 6.78 -3.10 -20.31
N LEU A 10 5.63 -3.74 -20.39
CA LEU A 10 4.87 -3.84 -21.63
C LEU A 10 4.47 -2.47 -22.17
N ALA A 11 3.99 -1.58 -21.30
CA ALA A 11 3.66 -0.21 -21.66
C ALA A 11 4.87 0.55 -22.21
N LEU A 12 6.05 0.36 -21.61
CA LEU A 12 7.29 0.93 -22.12
C LEU A 12 7.61 0.43 -23.54
N LYS A 13 7.48 -0.87 -23.76
CA LYS A 13 7.76 -1.48 -25.08
C LYS A 13 6.77 -1.06 -26.16
N SER A 14 5.52 -0.91 -25.80
CA SER A 14 4.42 -0.67 -26.76
C SER A 14 4.20 0.82 -27.06
N SER A 15 4.54 1.72 -26.14
CA SER A 15 4.24 3.15 -26.29
C SER A 15 5.25 3.92 -27.13
N GLY A 16 6.49 3.42 -27.24
CA GLY A 16 7.60 4.18 -27.86
C GLY A 16 8.06 5.38 -27.03
N LEU A 17 7.51 5.59 -25.82
CA LEU A 17 7.91 6.68 -24.93
C LEU A 17 9.26 6.36 -24.25
N PRO A 18 10.06 7.39 -23.94
CA PRO A 18 11.28 7.18 -23.16
C PRO A 18 10.98 6.66 -21.76
N LYS A 19 11.86 5.83 -21.21
CA LYS A 19 11.64 5.12 -19.93
C LYS A 19 11.32 6.03 -18.74
N ASN A 20 11.80 7.27 -18.74
CA ASN A 20 11.51 8.24 -17.68
C ASN A 20 10.08 8.83 -17.73
N ARG A 21 9.31 8.45 -18.74
CA ARG A 21 7.89 8.84 -18.89
C ARG A 21 6.92 7.69 -18.58
N ILE A 22 7.44 6.51 -18.28
CA ILE A 22 6.63 5.33 -17.94
C ILE A 22 6.91 4.97 -16.49
N ILE A 23 5.86 4.99 -15.68
CA ILE A 23 5.93 4.75 -14.24
C ILE A 23 4.88 3.72 -13.88
N GLY A 24 5.29 2.67 -13.14
CA GLY A 24 4.38 1.75 -12.48
C GLY A 24 4.08 2.27 -11.07
N MET A 25 2.79 2.48 -10.77
CA MET A 25 2.36 2.92 -9.45
C MET A 25 1.78 1.74 -8.66
N GLY A 26 2.39 1.45 -7.53
CA GLY A 26 1.93 0.40 -6.60
C GLY A 26 2.15 0.83 -5.16
N GLY A 27 3.38 1.07 -4.78
CA GLY A 27 3.75 1.39 -3.40
C GLY A 27 3.08 2.63 -2.82
N ALA A 28 2.76 3.64 -3.62
CA ALA A 28 2.03 4.82 -3.16
C ALA A 28 0.62 4.45 -2.68
N LEU A 29 -0.10 3.62 -3.44
CA LEU A 29 -1.43 3.13 -3.07
C LEU A 29 -1.36 2.22 -1.84
N ASP A 30 -0.41 1.30 -1.81
CA ASP A 30 -0.24 0.38 -0.68
C ASP A 30 0.15 1.13 0.60
N SER A 31 1.00 2.15 0.50
CA SER A 31 1.35 3.01 1.63
C SER A 31 0.16 3.83 2.12
N ALA A 32 -0.71 4.31 1.23
CA ALA A 32 -1.93 4.99 1.61
C ALA A 32 -2.90 4.05 2.35
N ARG A 33 -3.05 2.81 1.89
CA ARG A 33 -3.83 1.78 2.59
C ARG A 33 -3.24 1.46 3.95
N PHE A 34 -1.92 1.35 4.03
CA PHE A 34 -1.22 1.11 5.29
C PHE A 34 -1.45 2.24 6.30
N LYS A 35 -1.31 3.49 5.87
CA LYS A 35 -1.65 4.65 6.70
C LYS A 35 -3.09 4.64 7.16
N TYR A 36 -4.02 4.27 6.28
CA TYR A 36 -5.44 4.15 6.63
C TYR A 36 -5.65 3.12 7.74
N GLN A 37 -5.05 1.94 7.65
CA GLN A 37 -5.20 0.90 8.68
C GLN A 37 -4.65 1.36 10.04
N ILE A 38 -3.51 2.06 10.06
CA ILE A 38 -2.95 2.63 11.29
C ILE A 38 -3.87 3.74 11.83
N SER A 39 -4.32 4.63 10.96
CA SER A 39 -5.24 5.73 11.29
C SER A 39 -6.53 5.22 11.93
N ASP A 40 -7.14 4.21 11.35
CA ASP A 40 -8.35 3.57 11.86
C ASP A 40 -8.11 2.95 13.25
N LYS A 41 -7.01 2.24 13.42
CA LYS A 41 -6.67 1.59 14.70
C LYS A 41 -6.38 2.57 15.84
N LEU A 42 -5.65 3.65 15.53
CA LEU A 42 -5.23 4.65 16.52
C LEU A 42 -6.20 5.83 16.65
N ASN A 43 -7.23 5.89 15.83
CA ASN A 43 -8.10 7.06 15.70
C ASN A 43 -7.30 8.36 15.46
N ALA A 44 -6.29 8.26 14.60
CA ALA A 44 -5.36 9.32 14.27
C ALA A 44 -5.60 9.85 12.86
N SER A 45 -5.19 11.09 12.57
CA SER A 45 -5.19 11.59 11.20
C SER A 45 -4.09 10.90 10.37
N ALA A 46 -4.41 10.47 9.16
CA ALA A 46 -3.42 9.92 8.25
C ALA A 46 -2.31 10.92 7.89
N ASN A 47 -2.58 12.22 7.99
CA ASN A 47 -1.60 13.28 7.74
C ASN A 47 -0.50 13.34 8.82
N ASP A 48 -0.78 12.82 10.01
CA ASP A 48 0.17 12.78 11.12
C ASP A 48 1.01 11.50 11.13
N LEU A 49 0.75 10.59 10.18
CA LEU A 49 1.42 9.31 10.08
C LEU A 49 2.48 9.31 8.98
N ASN A 50 3.64 8.77 9.30
CA ASN A 50 4.64 8.34 8.32
C ASN A 50 4.67 6.83 8.30
N ALA A 51 4.29 6.25 7.17
CA ALA A 51 4.29 4.82 6.98
C ALA A 51 4.48 4.50 5.50
N ILE A 52 5.27 3.49 5.21
CA ILE A 52 5.62 3.11 3.85
C ILE A 52 5.49 1.60 3.68
N VAL A 53 5.06 1.20 2.49
CA VAL A 53 5.11 -0.17 2.00
C VAL A 53 6.18 -0.25 0.93
N ILE A 54 7.02 -1.25 1.01
CA ILE A 54 8.06 -1.56 0.02
C ILE A 54 7.83 -2.95 -0.58
N GLY A 55 8.70 -3.36 -1.50
CA GLY A 55 8.60 -4.66 -2.18
C GLY A 55 7.70 -4.62 -3.42
N GLY A 56 7.12 -5.74 -3.76
CA GLY A 56 6.22 -5.86 -4.91
C GLY A 56 4.79 -5.37 -4.61
N HIS A 57 4.01 -5.14 -5.66
CA HIS A 57 2.60 -4.73 -5.55
C HIS A 57 1.65 -5.94 -5.56
N GLY A 58 2.02 -7.02 -4.92
CA GLY A 58 1.21 -8.24 -4.78
C GLY A 58 0.93 -8.55 -3.31
N ASP A 59 -0.19 -9.20 -3.02
CA ASP A 59 -0.63 -9.50 -1.66
C ASP A 59 0.41 -10.31 -0.85
N THR A 60 1.29 -11.03 -1.53
CA THR A 60 2.34 -11.85 -0.90
C THR A 60 3.74 -11.24 -1.01
N THR A 61 3.90 -10.15 -1.75
CA THR A 61 5.21 -9.56 -2.07
C THR A 61 5.42 -8.16 -1.51
N MET A 62 4.37 -7.50 -1.05
CA MET A 62 4.49 -6.22 -0.37
C MET A 62 4.96 -6.40 1.08
N ILE A 63 5.70 -5.43 1.57
CA ILE A 63 6.26 -5.43 2.91
C ILE A 63 5.89 -4.12 3.60
N PRO A 64 4.79 -4.07 4.37
CA PRO A 64 4.46 -2.93 5.20
C PRO A 64 5.48 -2.79 6.34
N LEU A 65 6.17 -1.66 6.41
CA LEU A 65 7.22 -1.42 7.39
C LEU A 65 6.64 -0.90 8.71
N ILE A 66 5.90 -1.74 9.44
CA ILE A 66 5.20 -1.35 10.68
C ILE A 66 6.16 -0.89 11.77
N LYS A 67 7.33 -1.51 11.89
CA LYS A 67 8.35 -1.13 12.88
C LYS A 67 9.03 0.22 12.59
N HIS A 68 8.86 0.74 11.38
CA HIS A 68 9.36 2.06 10.96
C HIS A 68 8.25 3.11 10.85
N ALA A 69 7.00 2.72 11.08
CA ALA A 69 5.89 3.66 11.04
C ALA A 69 5.87 4.56 12.29
N THR A 70 5.55 5.84 12.09
CA THR A 70 5.51 6.84 13.17
C THR A 70 4.21 7.64 13.13
N TRP A 71 3.77 8.07 14.31
CA TRP A 71 2.71 9.03 14.52
C TRP A 71 3.31 10.26 15.20
N ASN A 72 3.29 11.41 14.52
CA ASN A 72 3.96 12.62 14.98
C ASN A 72 5.41 12.34 15.47
N SER A 73 6.15 11.59 14.68
CA SER A 73 7.54 11.18 14.95
C SER A 73 7.72 10.17 16.11
N VAL A 74 6.65 9.71 16.73
CA VAL A 74 6.70 8.66 17.75
C VAL A 74 6.40 7.31 17.10
N PRO A 75 7.18 6.25 17.34
CA PRO A 75 6.93 4.93 16.77
C PRO A 75 5.51 4.44 17.08
N VAL A 76 4.77 3.99 16.07
CA VAL A 76 3.42 3.45 16.29
C VAL A 76 3.44 2.19 17.15
N SER A 77 4.56 1.48 17.19
CA SER A 77 4.76 0.33 18.08
C SER A 77 4.62 0.67 19.57
N ASP A 78 4.79 1.93 19.95
CA ASP A 78 4.60 2.39 21.34
C ASP A 78 3.10 2.45 21.72
N PHE A 79 2.20 2.47 20.73
CA PHE A 79 0.76 2.57 20.92
C PHE A 79 0.01 1.28 20.59
N LEU A 80 0.68 0.30 19.99
CA LEU A 80 0.08 -0.93 19.48
C LEU A 80 0.69 -2.16 20.16
N THR A 81 -0.14 -3.17 20.36
CA THR A 81 0.36 -4.51 20.69
C THR A 81 0.90 -5.19 19.44
N GLU A 82 1.72 -6.22 19.61
CA GLU A 82 2.25 -6.96 18.47
C GLU A 82 1.15 -7.63 17.64
N GLU A 83 0.08 -8.10 18.29
CA GLU A 83 -1.09 -8.66 17.62
C GLU A 83 -1.81 -7.62 16.75
N GLU A 84 -1.95 -6.39 17.26
CA GLU A 84 -2.54 -5.26 16.51
C GLU A 84 -1.66 -4.86 15.32
N GLU A 85 -0.35 -4.87 15.47
CA GLU A 85 0.59 -4.64 14.38
C GLU A 85 0.44 -5.68 13.27
N GLN A 86 0.36 -6.96 13.62
CA GLN A 86 0.17 -8.05 12.66
C GLN A 86 -1.18 -7.95 11.95
N GLU A 87 -2.23 -7.56 12.65
CA GLU A 87 -3.54 -7.32 12.06
C GLU A 87 -3.50 -6.20 11.02
N ILE A 88 -2.85 -5.09 11.32
CA ILE A 88 -2.68 -3.95 10.40
C ILE A 88 -1.91 -4.37 9.16
N VAL A 89 -0.81 -5.07 9.32
CA VAL A 89 0.00 -5.59 8.20
C VAL A 89 -0.84 -6.50 7.31
N LYS A 90 -1.56 -7.46 7.89
CA LYS A 90 -2.41 -8.39 7.15
C LYS A 90 -3.52 -7.68 6.38
N LYS A 91 -4.23 -6.75 7.02
CA LYS A 91 -5.29 -5.95 6.37
C LYS A 91 -4.74 -5.11 5.22
N THR A 92 -3.54 -4.57 5.37
CA THR A 92 -2.87 -3.81 4.31
C THR A 92 -2.57 -4.69 3.10
N MET A 93 -2.01 -5.88 3.34
CA MET A 93 -1.64 -6.81 2.27
C MET A 93 -2.85 -7.29 1.46
N VAL A 94 -3.96 -7.57 2.09
CA VAL A 94 -5.18 -8.07 1.41
C VAL A 94 -6.15 -6.98 0.99
N GLY A 95 -5.84 -5.71 1.22
CA GLY A 95 -6.76 -4.58 1.00
C GLY A 95 -7.31 -4.48 -0.43
N GLY A 96 -6.49 -4.77 -1.42
CA GLY A 96 -6.92 -4.80 -2.82
C GLY A 96 -7.90 -5.94 -3.12
N ALA A 97 -7.59 -7.14 -2.64
CA ALA A 97 -8.46 -8.31 -2.78
C ALA A 97 -9.79 -8.12 -2.06
N THR A 98 -9.77 -7.54 -0.85
CA THR A 98 -10.97 -7.23 -0.08
C THR A 98 -11.88 -6.27 -0.84
N LEU A 99 -11.33 -5.20 -1.39
CA LEU A 99 -12.11 -4.23 -2.17
C LEU A 99 -12.71 -4.86 -3.43
N THR A 100 -11.92 -5.66 -4.15
CA THR A 100 -12.39 -6.39 -5.33
C THR A 100 -13.52 -7.36 -4.98
N ALA A 101 -13.44 -8.06 -3.86
CA ALA A 101 -14.50 -8.95 -3.40
C ALA A 101 -15.79 -8.20 -3.06
N LEU A 102 -15.70 -7.00 -2.51
CA LEU A 102 -16.87 -6.19 -2.14
C LEU A 102 -17.60 -5.60 -3.36
N ILE A 103 -16.87 -5.14 -4.37
CA ILE A 103 -17.46 -4.47 -5.53
C ILE A 103 -17.59 -5.36 -6.77
N GLY A 104 -17.10 -6.60 -6.69
CA GLY A 104 -17.20 -7.60 -7.76
C GLY A 104 -16.29 -7.37 -8.98
N THR A 105 -15.48 -6.32 -8.95
CA THR A 105 -14.51 -6.00 -10.00
C THR A 105 -13.31 -5.27 -9.44
N SER A 106 -12.20 -5.28 -10.18
CA SER A 106 -11.05 -4.49 -9.83
C SER A 106 -11.41 -2.99 -9.85
N ALA A 107 -11.13 -2.29 -8.76
CA ALA A 107 -11.30 -0.84 -8.70
C ALA A 107 -10.17 -0.16 -9.51
N TRP A 108 -10.51 0.27 -10.70
CA TRP A 108 -9.56 0.87 -11.63
C TRP A 108 -9.64 2.40 -11.67
N TYR A 109 -10.53 3.01 -10.92
CA TYR A 109 -10.40 4.40 -10.59
C TYR A 109 -9.89 4.54 -9.17
N ALA A 110 -8.69 5.02 -9.09
CA ALA A 110 -8.34 5.78 -7.92
C ALA A 110 -8.83 7.21 -8.17
N PRO A 111 -9.65 7.75 -7.33
CA PRO A 111 -9.92 9.18 -7.40
C PRO A 111 -8.63 9.94 -7.17
#